data_3bb00edb84b566fd303171a8077b02e4
#
_entry.id   3bb00edb84b566fd303171a8077b02e4
#
_cell.length_a   1.000
_cell.length_b   1.000
_cell.length_c   1.000
_cell.angle_alpha   90.00
_cell.angle_beta   90.00
_cell.angle_gamma   90.00
#
_symmetry.space_group_name_H-M   'P 1'
#
loop_
_entity.id
_entity.type
_entity.pdbx_description
1 polymer ?
#
loop_
_entity_poly.entity_id
_entity_poly.type
_entity_poly.pdbx_seq_one_letter_code
_entity_poly.pdbx_strand_id
1 'polypeptide(L)'
;MLGSHNSMSYLPAVKWWQRWQKRWYRCQNHTIEEQIKLGARYFDIRLKLINGQWHFVHNKIDFGLEDENVYLMLSTNKAYVRFIYDVRNKNSEHDAFKFLNHINDIENRFPYINIDSVITYWDWKEHYKPSMSVKELHSGVSSTILDYIIHGTKKCYALVDRFNIDENHMFLNDKENNVLLMDYI
;
A
#
# COMPACT_ATOMS: atom_id res chain seq x y z
N MET A 1 11.66 8.81 -6.28
CA MET A 1 10.23 9.18 -6.09
C MET A 1 9.78 8.72 -4.71
N LEU A 2 9.01 9.55 -4.00
CA LEU A 2 8.41 9.15 -2.73
C LEU A 2 7.17 8.28 -2.97
N GLY A 3 7.10 7.14 -2.28
CA GLY A 3 5.99 6.21 -2.36
C GLY A 3 5.36 5.95 -1.00
N SER A 4 4.06 5.70 -0.99
CA SER A 4 3.26 5.37 0.17
C SER A 4 3.03 3.86 0.26
N HIS A 5 3.60 3.22 1.29
CA HIS A 5 3.39 1.81 1.57
C HIS A 5 2.01 1.58 2.19
N ASN A 6 1.26 0.61 1.66
CA ASN A 6 -0.11 0.30 2.06
C ASN A 6 -0.98 1.55 2.28
N SER A 7 -1.12 2.30 1.21
CA SER A 7 -1.61 3.69 1.18
C SER A 7 -2.98 3.88 1.83
N MET A 8 -3.82 2.84 1.85
CA MET A 8 -5.19 2.89 2.40
C MET A 8 -5.27 2.54 3.89
N SER A 9 -4.15 2.23 4.56
CA SER A 9 -4.15 1.79 5.96
C SER A 9 -4.52 2.88 6.98
N TYR A 10 -4.67 4.13 6.56
CA TYR A 10 -5.21 5.21 7.40
C TYR A 10 -6.71 5.02 7.71
N LEU A 11 -7.46 4.35 6.84
CA LEU A 11 -8.89 4.12 7.00
C LEU A 11 -9.20 3.31 8.29
N PRO A 12 -10.36 3.52 8.92
CA PRO A 12 -10.76 2.73 10.06
C PRO A 12 -10.99 1.27 9.67
N ALA A 13 -10.63 0.33 10.54
CA ALA A 13 -11.01 -1.07 10.35
C ALA A 13 -12.53 -1.23 10.48
N VAL A 14 -13.15 -1.97 9.56
CA VAL A 14 -14.60 -2.23 9.53
C VAL A 14 -15.05 -2.95 10.79
N LYS A 15 -14.37 -4.02 11.14
CA LYS A 15 -14.74 -4.84 12.32
C LYS A 15 -14.17 -4.23 13.58
N TRP A 16 -15.01 -4.05 14.61
CA TRP A 16 -14.61 -3.40 15.86
C TRP A 16 -13.40 -4.06 16.54
N TRP A 17 -13.29 -5.40 16.53
CA TRP A 17 -12.14 -6.12 17.09
C TRP A 17 -10.85 -5.92 16.25
N GLN A 18 -10.99 -5.66 14.95
CA GLN A 18 -9.85 -5.34 14.08
C GLN A 18 -9.30 -3.93 14.34
N ARG A 19 -10.11 -3.03 14.93
CA ARG A 19 -9.65 -1.67 15.29
C ARG A 19 -8.49 -1.72 16.29
N TRP A 20 -8.51 -2.69 17.18
CA TRP A 20 -7.41 -2.90 18.11
C TRP A 20 -6.18 -3.49 17.41
N GLN A 21 -6.36 -4.46 16.52
CA GLN A 21 -5.29 -5.08 15.74
C GLN A 21 -4.73 -4.13 14.67
N LYS A 22 -5.48 -3.16 14.18
CA LYS A 22 -5.05 -2.18 13.18
C LYS A 22 -3.72 -1.51 13.53
N ARG A 23 -3.41 -1.33 14.79
CA ARG A 23 -2.16 -0.71 15.25
C ARG A 23 -0.91 -1.38 14.69
N TRP A 24 -0.97 -2.70 14.43
CA TRP A 24 0.15 -3.47 13.86
C TRP A 24 0.19 -3.48 12.33
N TYR A 25 -0.89 -3.05 11.70
CA TYR A 25 -1.06 -3.09 10.25
C TYR A 25 -1.19 -1.70 9.63
N ARG A 26 -1.10 -0.67 10.45
CA ARG A 26 -1.21 0.71 10.00
C ARG A 26 0.14 1.18 9.50
N CYS A 27 0.21 1.51 8.21
CA CYS A 27 1.39 2.04 7.55
C CYS A 27 1.25 3.54 7.26
N GLN A 28 0.00 4.07 7.25
CA GLN A 28 -0.26 5.47 6.96
C GLN A 28 -1.21 6.11 7.97
N ASN A 29 -1.01 7.39 8.26
CA ASN A 29 -1.88 8.23 9.08
C ASN A 29 -2.70 9.21 8.24
N HIS A 30 -2.17 9.60 7.11
CA HIS A 30 -2.71 10.62 6.22
C HIS A 30 -3.63 10.02 5.16
N THR A 31 -4.67 10.75 4.79
CA THR A 31 -5.52 10.43 3.65
C THR A 31 -4.71 10.44 2.35
N ILE A 32 -5.24 9.83 1.28
CA ILE A 32 -4.57 9.87 -0.04
C ILE A 32 -4.29 11.31 -0.48
N GLU A 33 -5.23 12.22 -0.27
CA GLU A 33 -5.06 13.64 -0.62
C GLU A 33 -3.89 14.28 0.15
N GLU A 34 -3.80 14.01 1.46
CA GLU A 34 -2.70 14.50 2.30
C GLU A 34 -1.37 13.89 1.89
N GLN A 35 -1.33 12.57 1.61
CA GLN A 35 -0.14 11.89 1.12
C GLN A 35 0.37 12.51 -0.20
N ILE A 36 -0.54 12.85 -1.13
CA ILE A 36 -0.22 13.55 -2.37
C ILE A 36 0.36 14.94 -2.08
N LYS A 37 -0.23 15.70 -1.15
CA LYS A 37 0.26 17.02 -0.73
C LYS A 37 1.64 16.95 -0.09
N LEU A 38 1.94 15.87 0.64
CA LEU A 38 3.25 15.59 1.23
C LEU A 38 4.29 15.10 0.21
N GLY A 39 3.92 14.95 -1.05
CA GLY A 39 4.84 14.65 -2.15
C GLY A 39 4.83 13.20 -2.61
N ALA A 40 3.97 12.34 -2.06
CA ALA A 40 3.82 10.98 -2.56
C ALA A 40 3.32 10.98 -4.01
N ARG A 41 3.92 10.11 -4.84
CA ARG A 41 3.56 9.92 -6.24
C ARG A 41 3.44 8.45 -6.63
N TYR A 42 3.83 7.55 -5.76
CA TYR A 42 3.70 6.11 -5.92
C TYR A 42 2.89 5.54 -4.74
N PHE A 43 1.88 4.71 -5.03
CA PHE A 43 0.91 4.22 -4.05
C PHE A 43 0.80 2.70 -4.11
N ASP A 44 0.94 2.05 -2.95
CA ASP A 44 0.74 0.61 -2.76
C ASP A 44 -0.70 0.38 -2.29
N ILE A 45 -1.56 -0.08 -3.19
CA ILE A 45 -2.98 -0.35 -2.92
C ILE A 45 -3.21 -1.85 -2.85
N ARG A 46 -3.78 -2.29 -1.74
CA ARG A 46 -4.08 -3.70 -1.50
C ARG A 46 -5.57 -3.94 -1.46
N LEU A 47 -6.00 -4.88 -2.29
CA LEU A 47 -7.40 -5.22 -2.48
C LEU A 47 -7.67 -6.69 -2.16
N LYS A 48 -8.91 -6.95 -1.76
CA LYS A 48 -9.45 -8.28 -1.57
C LYS A 48 -10.91 -8.32 -1.92
N LEU A 49 -11.34 -9.41 -2.55
CA LEU A 49 -12.76 -9.67 -2.81
C LEU A 49 -13.42 -10.24 -1.55
N ILE A 50 -14.39 -9.51 -0.97
CA ILE A 50 -15.14 -9.92 0.23
C ILE A 50 -16.62 -9.86 -0.11
N ASN A 51 -17.33 -10.97 -0.04
CA ASN A 51 -18.76 -11.07 -0.36
C ASN A 51 -19.14 -10.50 -1.74
N GLY A 52 -18.26 -10.67 -2.73
CA GLY A 52 -18.48 -10.17 -4.09
C GLY A 52 -18.16 -8.69 -4.32
N GLN A 53 -17.66 -7.98 -3.33
CA GLN A 53 -17.26 -6.57 -3.41
C GLN A 53 -15.77 -6.41 -3.12
N TRP A 54 -15.12 -5.45 -3.80
CA TRP A 54 -13.72 -5.13 -3.55
C TRP A 54 -13.57 -4.25 -2.32
N HIS A 55 -12.61 -4.63 -1.47
CA HIS A 55 -12.29 -3.92 -0.23
C HIS A 55 -10.82 -3.56 -0.19
N PHE A 56 -10.52 -2.39 0.37
CA PHE A 56 -9.16 -2.06 0.80
C PHE A 56 -8.79 -2.89 2.01
N VAL A 57 -7.62 -3.52 1.97
CA VAL A 57 -7.18 -4.43 3.05
C VAL A 57 -5.70 -4.29 3.36
N HIS A 58 -5.29 -4.77 4.53
CA HIS A 58 -3.91 -5.13 4.80
C HIS A 58 -3.89 -6.42 5.59
N ASN A 59 -3.49 -7.50 4.93
CA ASN A 59 -3.43 -8.82 5.53
C ASN A 59 -4.82 -9.27 6.05
N LYS A 60 -5.03 -9.24 7.37
CA LYS A 60 -6.30 -9.63 8.02
C LYS A 60 -7.25 -8.46 8.25
N ILE A 61 -6.77 -7.24 8.10
CA ILE A 61 -7.56 -6.04 8.38
C ILE A 61 -8.33 -5.63 7.14
N ASP A 62 -9.62 -5.46 7.32
CA ASP A 62 -10.55 -4.92 6.33
C ASP A 62 -10.78 -3.44 6.64
N PHE A 63 -10.47 -2.57 5.71
CA PHE A 63 -10.64 -1.11 5.80
C PHE A 63 -11.92 -0.61 5.14
N GLY A 64 -12.72 -1.48 4.57
CA GLY A 64 -13.98 -1.16 3.94
C GLY A 64 -13.96 -1.24 2.42
N LEU A 65 -15.11 -0.91 1.87
CA LEU A 65 -15.32 -0.94 0.43
C LEU A 65 -14.34 -0.05 -0.30
N GLU A 66 -13.94 -0.50 -1.46
CA GLU A 66 -13.22 0.29 -2.43
C GLU A 66 -14.00 1.56 -2.78
N ASP A 67 -13.29 2.68 -2.89
CA ASP A 67 -13.87 4.00 -3.20
C ASP A 67 -13.25 4.55 -4.50
N GLU A 68 -14.09 4.76 -5.51
CA GLU A 68 -13.68 5.29 -6.81
C GLU A 68 -13.06 6.70 -6.73
N ASN A 69 -13.42 7.48 -5.72
CA ASN A 69 -12.82 8.80 -5.50
C ASN A 69 -11.30 8.72 -5.26
N VAL A 70 -10.83 7.62 -4.68
CA VAL A 70 -9.39 7.35 -4.54
C VAL A 70 -8.74 7.29 -5.92
N TYR A 71 -9.30 6.53 -6.84
CA TYR A 71 -8.76 6.40 -8.19
C TYR A 71 -8.86 7.68 -9.00
N LEU A 72 -9.95 8.43 -8.82
CA LEU A 72 -10.07 9.75 -9.44
C LEU A 72 -8.97 10.70 -8.97
N MET A 73 -8.68 10.73 -7.66
CA MET A 73 -7.57 11.54 -7.11
C MET A 73 -6.21 11.09 -7.65
N LEU A 74 -5.95 9.78 -7.70
CA LEU A 74 -4.70 9.23 -8.21
C LEU A 74 -4.53 9.52 -9.71
N SER A 75 -5.60 9.39 -10.49
CA SER A 75 -5.63 9.70 -11.92
C SER A 75 -5.35 11.18 -12.17
N THR A 76 -6.05 12.08 -11.46
CA THR A 76 -5.86 13.53 -11.58
C THR A 76 -4.41 13.95 -11.31
N ASN A 77 -3.74 13.26 -10.40
CA ASN A 77 -2.35 13.52 -10.04
C ASN A 77 -1.33 12.68 -10.84
N LYS A 78 -1.78 11.92 -11.84
CA LYS A 78 -0.94 11.04 -12.67
C LYS A 78 -0.03 10.13 -11.82
N ALA A 79 -0.59 9.61 -10.74
CA ALA A 79 0.13 8.81 -9.77
C ALA A 79 0.53 7.44 -10.35
N TYR A 80 1.64 6.90 -9.85
CA TYR A 80 2.01 5.50 -10.07
C TYR A 80 1.36 4.63 -9.02
N VAL A 81 0.87 3.45 -9.41
CA VAL A 81 0.17 2.55 -8.50
C VAL A 81 0.69 1.12 -8.66
N ARG A 82 0.99 0.50 -7.54
CA ARG A 82 1.16 -0.94 -7.41
C ARG A 82 -0.11 -1.51 -6.79
N PHE A 83 -0.76 -2.42 -7.48
CA PHE A 83 -1.90 -3.15 -6.95
C PHE A 83 -1.50 -4.52 -6.43
N ILE A 84 -1.95 -4.87 -5.24
CA ILE A 84 -1.68 -6.17 -4.63
C ILE A 84 -3.01 -6.85 -4.29
N TYR A 85 -3.20 -8.08 -4.77
CA TYR A 85 -4.26 -8.95 -4.30
C TYR A 85 -3.84 -9.62 -2.99
N ASP A 86 -4.28 -9.08 -1.85
CA ASP A 86 -3.86 -9.53 -0.52
C ASP A 86 -4.66 -10.76 -0.06
N VAL A 87 -4.44 -11.92 -0.72
CA VAL A 87 -5.07 -13.19 -0.36
C VAL A 87 -4.01 -14.28 -0.21
N ARG A 88 -3.97 -14.91 0.95
CA ARG A 88 -2.97 -15.94 1.30
C ARG A 88 -3.43 -17.39 1.06
N ASN A 89 -4.61 -17.64 0.51
CA ASN A 89 -5.17 -19.00 0.35
C ASN A 89 -5.03 -19.55 -1.07
N LYS A 90 -4.73 -20.87 -1.15
CA LYS A 90 -4.49 -21.63 -2.40
C LYS A 90 -5.67 -21.71 -3.40
N ASN A 91 -6.88 -21.44 -2.98
CA ASN A 91 -8.06 -21.57 -3.83
C ASN A 91 -8.34 -20.33 -4.69
N SER A 92 -7.35 -19.47 -4.92
CA SER A 92 -7.54 -18.13 -5.42
C SER A 92 -7.20 -17.88 -6.89
N GLU A 93 -6.91 -18.91 -7.71
CA GLU A 93 -6.68 -18.67 -9.16
C GLU A 93 -7.86 -17.96 -9.83
N HIS A 94 -9.08 -18.43 -9.53
CA HIS A 94 -10.30 -17.80 -10.04
C HIS A 94 -10.46 -16.35 -9.54
N ASP A 95 -10.12 -16.08 -8.29
CA ASP A 95 -10.19 -14.74 -7.72
C ASP A 95 -9.05 -13.86 -8.21
N ALA A 96 -7.87 -14.42 -8.50
CA ALA A 96 -6.78 -13.70 -9.15
C ALA A 96 -7.17 -13.21 -10.55
N PHE A 97 -7.90 -14.04 -11.32
CA PHE A 97 -8.43 -13.63 -12.62
C PHE A 97 -9.46 -12.49 -12.49
N LYS A 98 -10.37 -12.58 -11.51
CA LYS A 98 -11.30 -11.47 -11.21
C LYS A 98 -10.57 -10.20 -10.85
N PHE A 99 -9.49 -10.33 -10.06
CA PHE A 99 -8.65 -9.19 -9.68
C PHE A 99 -8.02 -8.52 -10.89
N LEU A 100 -7.41 -9.28 -11.79
CA LEU A 100 -6.81 -8.75 -13.02
C LEU A 100 -7.84 -8.03 -13.90
N ASN A 101 -9.04 -8.61 -14.05
CA ASN A 101 -10.13 -7.96 -14.80
C ASN A 101 -10.58 -6.66 -14.11
N HIS A 102 -10.62 -6.64 -12.79
CA HIS A 102 -10.97 -5.44 -12.03
C HIS A 102 -9.92 -4.33 -12.20
N ILE A 103 -8.63 -4.68 -12.15
CA ILE A 103 -7.56 -3.71 -12.39
C ILE A 103 -7.63 -3.16 -13.84
N ASN A 104 -7.93 -4.00 -14.81
CA ASN A 104 -8.17 -3.59 -16.20
C ASN A 104 -9.35 -2.60 -16.30
N ASP A 105 -10.43 -2.81 -15.55
CA ASP A 105 -11.56 -1.88 -15.48
C ASP A 105 -11.14 -0.52 -14.89
N ILE A 106 -10.36 -0.54 -13.81
CA ILE A 106 -9.80 0.68 -13.20
C ILE A 106 -8.93 1.43 -14.23
N GLU A 107 -8.04 0.75 -14.94
CA GLU A 107 -7.17 1.35 -15.95
C GLU A 107 -7.98 2.04 -17.06
N ASN A 108 -9.02 1.38 -17.54
CA ASN A 108 -9.89 1.93 -18.58
C ASN A 108 -10.69 3.15 -18.11
N ARG A 109 -11.15 3.15 -16.87
CA ARG A 109 -11.96 4.23 -16.29
C ARG A 109 -11.14 5.42 -15.81
N PHE A 110 -9.89 5.18 -15.43
CA PHE A 110 -8.97 6.17 -14.90
C PHE A 110 -7.63 6.19 -15.67
N PRO A 111 -7.63 6.61 -16.94
CA PRO A 111 -6.53 6.38 -17.89
C PRO A 111 -5.23 7.16 -17.57
N TYR A 112 -5.25 8.04 -16.59
CA TYR A 112 -4.04 8.77 -16.16
C TYR A 112 -3.39 8.16 -14.90
N ILE A 113 -3.91 7.06 -14.37
CA ILE A 113 -3.19 6.25 -13.40
C ILE A 113 -2.09 5.49 -14.14
N ASN A 114 -0.87 5.57 -13.65
CA ASN A 114 0.23 4.78 -14.18
C ASN A 114 0.33 3.48 -13.37
N ILE A 115 -0.23 2.38 -13.88
CA ILE A 115 -0.11 1.08 -13.22
C ILE A 115 1.29 0.55 -13.44
N ASP A 116 2.09 0.50 -12.38
CA ASP A 116 3.48 0.04 -12.43
C ASP A 116 3.57 -1.48 -12.27
N SER A 117 2.85 -2.03 -11.30
CA SER A 117 2.83 -3.47 -11.09
C SER A 117 1.49 -3.96 -10.52
N VAL A 118 1.15 -5.21 -10.87
CA VAL A 118 0.00 -5.93 -10.35
C VAL A 118 0.49 -7.26 -9.80
N ILE A 119 0.35 -7.45 -8.49
CA ILE A 119 0.90 -8.59 -7.77
C ILE A 119 -0.25 -9.40 -7.18
N THR A 120 -0.28 -10.70 -7.48
CA THR A 120 -1.12 -11.63 -6.76
C THR A 120 -0.33 -12.23 -5.60
N TYR A 121 -0.78 -11.99 -4.39
CA TYR A 121 -0.07 -12.39 -3.16
C TYR A 121 0.16 -13.91 -3.04
N TRP A 122 -0.60 -14.67 -3.83
CA TRP A 122 -0.58 -16.12 -3.83
C TRP A 122 0.74 -16.72 -4.29
N ASP A 123 1.30 -16.19 -5.34
CA ASP A 123 2.51 -16.70 -5.99
C ASP A 123 3.59 -15.65 -6.17
N TRP A 124 3.38 -14.44 -5.67
CA TRP A 124 4.26 -13.28 -5.90
C TRP A 124 4.52 -13.04 -7.39
N LYS A 125 3.60 -13.47 -8.25
CA LYS A 125 3.70 -13.19 -9.67
C LYS A 125 3.32 -11.75 -9.94
N GLU A 126 4.25 -11.05 -10.50
CA GLU A 126 3.98 -9.78 -11.16
C GLU A 126 3.36 -10.08 -12.53
N HIS A 127 2.16 -9.57 -12.74
CA HIS A 127 1.45 -9.69 -14.02
C HIS A 127 1.80 -8.56 -14.98
N TYR A 128 2.34 -7.48 -14.44
CA TYR A 128 2.90 -6.36 -15.18
C TYR A 128 4.39 -6.30 -14.93
N LYS A 129 5.17 -6.00 -15.97
CA LYS A 129 6.59 -5.79 -15.81
C LYS A 129 6.79 -4.41 -15.16
N PRO A 130 7.29 -4.33 -13.92
CA PRO A 130 7.44 -3.05 -13.24
C PRO A 130 8.43 -2.16 -13.98
N SER A 131 8.07 -0.90 -14.16
CA SER A 131 8.95 0.12 -14.71
C SER A 131 9.80 0.77 -13.62
N MET A 132 9.36 0.66 -12.36
CA MET A 132 9.99 1.28 -11.21
C MET A 132 10.78 0.27 -10.38
N SER A 133 11.92 0.70 -9.84
CA SER A 133 12.67 -0.04 -8.84
C SER A 133 12.20 0.41 -7.45
N VAL A 134 11.57 -0.50 -6.70
CA VAL A 134 10.94 -0.18 -5.41
C VAL A 134 11.78 -0.69 -4.26
N LYS A 135 12.17 0.23 -3.36
CA LYS A 135 12.76 -0.10 -2.05
C LYS A 135 11.74 0.20 -0.95
N GLU A 136 11.39 -0.80 -0.18
CA GLU A 136 10.43 -0.66 0.93
C GLU A 136 11.17 -0.32 2.23
N LEU A 137 10.74 0.78 2.87
CA LEU A 137 11.17 1.15 4.21
C LEU A 137 10.01 0.93 5.18
N HIS A 138 10.05 -0.20 5.84
CA HIS A 138 9.06 -0.49 6.87
C HIS A 138 9.47 0.19 8.18
N SER A 139 8.53 0.90 8.79
CA SER A 139 8.62 1.19 10.22
C SER A 139 8.62 -0.16 10.93
N GLY A 140 9.77 -0.62 11.36
CA GLY A 140 9.89 -1.95 11.96
C GLY A 140 8.90 -2.08 13.11
N VAL A 141 7.81 -2.81 12.87
CA VAL A 141 6.94 -3.24 13.94
C VAL A 141 7.80 -4.12 14.83
N SER A 142 8.02 -3.67 16.04
CA SER A 142 8.66 -4.43 17.06
C SER A 142 8.16 -5.88 17.03
N SER A 143 9.06 -6.80 16.92
CA SER A 143 8.75 -8.23 16.79
C SER A 143 8.15 -8.82 18.07
N THR A 144 8.05 -8.05 19.16
CA THR A 144 7.57 -8.53 20.45
C THR A 144 6.42 -7.66 20.97
N ILE A 145 5.40 -8.33 21.52
CA ILE A 145 4.28 -7.69 22.26
C ILE A 145 4.81 -6.76 23.37
N LEU A 146 5.93 -7.14 23.99
CA LEU A 146 6.56 -6.38 25.07
C LEU A 146 7.07 -5.03 24.59
N ASP A 147 7.71 -4.97 23.45
CA ASP A 147 8.19 -3.74 22.84
C ASP A 147 7.04 -2.79 22.51
N TYR A 148 5.90 -3.36 22.07
CA TYR A 148 4.71 -2.58 21.79
C TYR A 148 4.11 -1.98 23.08
N ILE A 149 4.05 -2.75 24.16
CA ILE A 149 3.55 -2.29 25.47
C ILE A 149 4.44 -1.16 26.02
N ILE A 150 5.76 -1.32 25.90
CA ILE A 150 6.74 -0.36 26.45
C ILE A 150 6.83 0.91 25.61
N HIS A 151 6.79 0.82 24.29
CA HIS A 151 7.11 1.93 23.39
C HIS A 151 5.92 2.47 22.59
N GLY A 152 4.79 1.72 22.54
CA GLY A 152 3.58 2.11 21.83
C GLY A 152 3.81 2.44 20.34
N THR A 153 2.86 3.18 19.76
CA THR A 153 2.96 3.63 18.35
C THR A 153 4.07 4.66 18.10
N LYS A 154 4.56 5.32 19.15
CA LYS A 154 5.65 6.31 19.03
C LYS A 154 6.96 5.70 18.54
N LYS A 155 7.20 4.40 18.78
CA LYS A 155 8.42 3.73 18.30
C LYS A 155 8.42 3.53 16.79
N CYS A 156 7.25 3.37 16.18
CA CYS A 156 7.15 3.26 14.73
C CYS A 156 7.64 4.54 14.02
N TYR A 157 7.32 5.70 14.57
CA TYR A 157 7.82 6.99 14.05
C TYR A 157 9.33 7.17 14.26
N ALA A 158 9.83 6.77 15.44
CA ALA A 158 11.26 6.91 15.76
C ALA A 158 12.17 5.98 14.95
N LEU A 159 11.62 4.92 14.35
CA LEU A 159 12.38 4.02 13.49
C LEU A 159 12.54 4.56 12.07
N VAL A 160 11.57 5.31 11.58
CA VAL A 160 11.69 6.03 10.29
C VAL A 160 12.86 7.02 10.35
N ASP A 161 13.04 7.73 11.48
CA ASP A 161 14.16 8.66 11.68
C ASP A 161 15.54 7.97 11.74
N ARG A 162 15.58 6.66 11.92
CA ARG A 162 16.84 5.88 12.00
C ARG A 162 17.26 5.23 10.69
N PHE A 163 16.39 5.26 9.68
CA PHE A 163 16.81 4.82 8.36
C PHE A 163 17.88 5.78 7.85
N ASN A 164 19.00 5.20 7.45
CA ASN A 164 20.13 5.96 6.94
C ASN A 164 19.67 6.87 5.78
N ILE A 165 19.47 8.13 6.10
CA ILE A 165 18.97 9.15 5.16
C ILE A 165 19.90 9.20 3.93
N ASP A 166 21.19 9.08 4.13
CA ASP A 166 22.19 9.18 3.07
C ASP A 166 22.07 8.03 2.05
N GLU A 167 21.94 6.78 2.51
CA GLU A 167 21.74 5.64 1.61
C GLU A 167 20.42 5.73 0.82
N ASN A 168 19.38 6.26 1.44
CA ASN A 168 18.08 6.43 0.79
C ASN A 168 18.08 7.59 -0.20
N HIS A 169 18.78 8.67 0.11
CA HIS A 169 19.03 9.76 -0.85
C HIS A 169 19.84 9.29 -2.04
N MET A 170 20.91 8.50 -1.82
CA MET A 170 21.70 7.89 -2.89
C MET A 170 20.81 6.99 -3.76
N PHE A 171 19.99 6.13 -3.15
CA PHE A 171 19.07 5.27 -3.91
C PHE A 171 18.11 6.07 -4.79
N LEU A 172 17.54 7.18 -4.28
CA LEU A 172 16.62 8.02 -5.05
C LEU A 172 17.33 8.79 -6.18
N ASN A 173 18.60 9.09 -5.99
CA ASN A 173 19.38 9.86 -6.97
C ASN A 173 20.01 8.98 -8.05
N ASP A 174 20.22 7.69 -7.80
CA ASP A 174 20.93 6.78 -8.70
C ASP A 174 20.17 6.49 -10.02
N LYS A 175 18.84 6.57 -10.01
CA LYS A 175 17.99 6.30 -11.18
C LYS A 175 16.70 7.11 -11.12
N GLU A 176 16.27 7.65 -12.24
CA GLU A 176 15.01 8.39 -12.36
C GLU A 176 13.77 7.58 -11.93
N ASN A 177 13.84 6.24 -12.07
CA ASN A 177 12.74 5.32 -11.80
C ASN A 177 12.83 4.66 -10.42
N ASN A 178 13.60 5.19 -9.47
CA ASN A 178 13.67 4.66 -8.13
C ASN A 178 12.53 5.19 -7.24
N VAL A 179 11.86 4.27 -6.56
CA VAL A 179 10.78 4.55 -5.61
C VAL A 179 11.20 4.13 -4.21
N LEU A 180 11.11 5.08 -3.28
CA LEU A 180 11.22 4.80 -1.85
C LEU A 180 9.82 4.70 -1.26
N LEU A 181 9.39 3.49 -0.95
CA LEU A 181 8.07 3.20 -0.42
C LEU A 181 8.13 3.23 1.10
N MET A 182 7.49 4.20 1.71
CA MET A 182 7.61 4.48 3.14
C MET A 182 6.31 4.24 3.91
N ASP A 183 6.47 3.75 5.14
CA ASP A 183 5.44 3.87 6.18
C ASP A 183 5.46 5.31 6.74
N TYR A 184 4.28 5.83 7.04
CA TYR A 184 4.09 7.15 7.68
C TYR A 184 4.77 8.32 6.94
N ILE A 185 4.27 8.58 5.75
CA ILE A 185 4.59 9.80 5.01
C ILE A 185 3.98 11.00 5.74
#